data_323ca0fac451a26ebc6c0decd481e7d5
#
_entry.id   323ca0fac451a26ebc6c0decd481e7d5
#
_cell.length_a   1.000
_cell.length_b   1.000
_cell.length_c   1.000
_cell.angle_alpha   90.00
_cell.angle_beta   90.00
_cell.angle_gamma   90.00
#
_symmetry.space_group_name_H-M   'P 1'
#
loop_
_entity.id
_entity.type
_entity.pdbx_description
1 polymer ?
#
loop_
_entity_poly.entity_id
_entity_poly.type
_entity_poly.pdbx_seq_one_letter_code
_entity_poly.pdbx_strand_id
1 'polypeptide(L)'
;MQKNIDEYILLETKDKERWNTIVKSFDYDVFYLCEYAKAFELEWKEKAYLFYYNVESTRAINVFLKRDISECDKLKNKLKRQTFFDITSQYGYGGFIVEGEEIEKVNNSFIECMNENNIISEFVRFGLENEYKEKYYGEIKNVKFNVVRNILEPEQMFYDFEYKVRKNINKAKRNNLKVEIDYTGKTLNDFLDVYYDTMDRNNAEKEYYFSKNFFKTLFEMSENVVIFNVLYEENIISTELVLYDKNNCYSFLGGTLKEYYSLRPNEFLKFEIMKWAYEKNISKFILGGGYTNSLDDGILRYKKSFSPNDELVSFYIGKKVFNKDTYEKLVELRKGENLDENFFPRYRA
;
A
#
# COMPACT_ATOMS: atom_id res chain seq x y z
N MET A 1 -7.35 1.84 41.81
CA MET A 1 -7.14 0.88 40.72
C MET A 1 -5.70 1.07 40.25
N GLN A 2 -4.86 0.07 40.46
CA GLN A 2 -3.50 0.09 39.90
C GLN A 2 -3.64 0.11 38.37
N LYS A 3 -3.07 1.14 37.69
CA LYS A 3 -2.90 1.12 36.26
C LYS A 3 -2.07 -0.13 35.93
N ASN A 4 -2.64 -1.06 35.17
CA ASN A 4 -1.87 -2.16 34.60
C ASN A 4 -0.86 -1.53 33.64
N ILE A 5 0.40 -1.69 34.00
CA ILE A 5 1.54 -1.19 33.26
C ILE A 5 1.69 -2.12 32.03
N ASP A 6 1.61 -1.50 30.85
CA ASP A 6 2.13 -1.98 29.57
C ASP A 6 1.44 -3.18 28.89
N GLU A 7 0.14 -3.11 28.69
CA GLU A 7 -0.53 -4.04 27.76
C GLU A 7 -0.07 -3.82 26.31
N TYR A 8 0.42 -2.64 25.96
CA TYR A 8 0.90 -2.31 24.63
C TYR A 8 2.14 -1.39 24.69
N ILE A 9 2.85 -1.34 23.57
CA ILE A 9 3.92 -0.38 23.34
C ILE A 9 3.70 0.34 22.00
N LEU A 10 4.15 1.59 21.91
CA LEU A 10 4.27 2.34 20.67
C LEU A 10 5.76 2.47 20.32
N LEU A 11 6.15 2.01 19.14
CA LEU A 11 7.49 2.18 18.60
C LEU A 11 7.49 3.20 17.48
N GLU A 12 8.55 3.99 17.40
CA GLU A 12 8.83 4.92 16.29
C GLU A 12 9.84 4.31 15.32
N THR A 13 10.01 4.90 14.15
CA THR A 13 10.96 4.44 13.13
C THR A 13 12.43 4.47 13.56
N LYS A 14 12.77 5.20 14.61
CA LYS A 14 14.10 5.14 15.24
C LYS A 14 14.39 3.81 15.93
N ASP A 15 13.36 3.06 16.32
CA ASP A 15 13.44 1.77 17.00
C ASP A 15 13.42 0.60 15.99
N LYS A 16 14.00 0.79 14.81
CA LYS A 16 13.92 -0.09 13.62
C LYS A 16 14.16 -1.57 13.93
N GLU A 17 15.21 -1.90 14.66
CA GLU A 17 15.56 -3.29 14.95
C GLU A 17 14.47 -3.99 15.78
N ARG A 18 14.00 -3.32 16.84
CA ARG A 18 12.92 -3.83 17.69
C ARG A 18 11.62 -3.93 16.93
N TRP A 19 11.28 -2.91 16.14
CA TRP A 19 10.10 -2.89 15.27
C TRP A 19 10.10 -4.10 14.33
N ASN A 20 11.16 -4.26 13.53
CA ASN A 20 11.24 -5.35 12.56
C ASN A 20 11.32 -6.74 13.22
N THR A 21 11.92 -6.87 14.40
CA THR A 21 11.91 -8.12 15.18
C THR A 21 10.48 -8.50 15.56
N ILE A 22 9.68 -7.55 16.03
CA ILE A 22 8.27 -7.78 16.37
C ILE A 22 7.48 -8.13 15.11
N VAL A 23 7.56 -7.31 14.06
CA VAL A 23 6.82 -7.55 12.82
C VAL A 23 7.13 -8.92 12.23
N LYS A 24 8.41 -9.28 12.13
CA LYS A 24 8.86 -10.58 11.58
C LYS A 24 8.49 -11.79 12.44
N SER A 25 7.99 -11.59 13.65
CA SER A 25 7.46 -12.66 14.49
C SER A 25 5.99 -13.01 14.18
N PHE A 26 5.32 -12.23 13.33
CA PHE A 26 3.98 -12.48 12.81
C PHE A 26 4.02 -13.01 11.38
N ASP A 27 2.90 -13.50 10.87
CA ASP A 27 2.71 -13.68 9.44
C ASP A 27 2.41 -12.30 8.82
N TYR A 28 3.48 -11.55 8.60
CA TYR A 28 3.41 -10.15 8.23
C TYR A 28 3.39 -9.93 6.72
N ASP A 29 2.86 -8.78 6.33
CA ASP A 29 2.96 -8.23 4.99
C ASP A 29 4.09 -7.18 4.92
N VAL A 30 4.71 -6.98 3.76
CA VAL A 30 5.79 -6.02 3.52
C VAL A 30 5.45 -4.60 3.99
N PHE A 31 4.18 -4.21 3.98
CA PHE A 31 3.69 -2.90 4.42
C PHE A 31 3.87 -2.62 5.92
N TYR A 32 4.15 -3.64 6.73
CA TYR A 32 4.37 -3.48 8.18
C TYR A 32 5.85 -3.23 8.55
N LEU A 33 6.77 -3.35 7.60
CA LEU A 33 8.19 -3.13 7.85
C LEU A 33 8.48 -1.67 8.18
N CYS A 34 9.42 -1.46 9.10
CA CYS A 34 9.82 -0.13 9.57
C CYS A 34 10.28 0.78 8.42
N GLU A 35 11.05 0.25 7.49
CA GLU A 35 11.58 1.01 6.34
C GLU A 35 10.47 1.49 5.41
N TYR A 36 9.42 0.67 5.21
CA TYR A 36 8.24 1.08 4.46
C TYR A 36 7.52 2.24 5.16
N ALA A 37 7.27 2.12 6.45
CA ALA A 37 6.67 3.16 7.25
C ALA A 37 7.51 4.45 7.26
N LYS A 38 8.85 4.32 7.39
CA LYS A 38 9.82 5.42 7.34
C LYS A 38 9.81 6.14 6.00
N ALA A 39 9.66 5.43 4.89
CA ALA A 39 9.58 6.06 3.57
C ALA A 39 8.40 7.03 3.50
N PHE A 40 7.23 6.65 4.00
CA PHE A 40 6.06 7.53 4.06
C PHE A 40 6.15 8.61 5.15
N GLU A 41 6.75 8.30 6.30
CA GLU A 41 7.03 9.31 7.34
C GLU A 41 7.82 10.49 6.77
N LEU A 42 8.86 10.19 5.99
CA LEU A 42 9.74 11.21 5.38
C LEU A 42 9.05 11.94 4.22
N GLU A 43 8.34 11.20 3.35
CA GLU A 43 7.70 11.75 2.17
C GLU A 43 6.54 12.68 2.51
N TRP A 44 5.68 12.26 3.43
CA TRP A 44 4.50 13.03 3.82
C TRP A 44 4.73 13.93 5.03
N LYS A 45 5.94 13.88 5.65
CA LYS A 45 6.31 14.66 6.84
C LYS A 45 5.38 14.40 8.03
N GLU A 46 4.99 13.16 8.18
CA GLU A 46 4.13 12.65 9.24
C GLU A 46 4.95 11.81 10.23
N LYS A 47 4.32 11.20 11.21
CA LYS A 47 5.00 10.31 12.16
C LYS A 47 4.46 8.90 12.07
N ALA A 48 5.33 7.93 11.78
CA ALA A 48 4.98 6.52 11.74
C ALA A 48 5.13 5.86 13.12
N TYR A 49 4.16 5.02 13.44
CA TYR A 49 4.13 4.24 14.68
C TYR A 49 3.78 2.78 14.40
N LEU A 50 4.42 1.88 15.16
CA LEU A 50 3.97 0.51 15.37
C LEU A 50 3.32 0.42 16.75
N PHE A 51 2.03 0.10 16.78
CA PHE A 51 1.36 -0.36 17.99
C PHE A 51 1.57 -1.86 18.11
N TYR A 52 2.08 -2.31 19.24
CA TYR A 52 2.25 -3.73 19.57
C TYR A 52 1.57 -4.03 20.89
N TYR A 53 0.56 -4.89 20.85
CA TYR A 53 -0.13 -5.46 22.00
C TYR A 53 0.37 -6.88 22.25
N ASN A 54 0.60 -7.24 23.52
CA ASN A 54 1.04 -8.59 23.88
C ASN A 54 0.64 -8.90 25.32
N VAL A 55 -0.51 -9.51 25.49
CA VAL A 55 -1.06 -9.90 26.79
C VAL A 55 -1.57 -11.35 26.73
N GLU A 56 -1.16 -12.17 27.68
CA GLU A 56 -1.53 -13.58 27.78
C GLU A 56 -1.22 -14.35 26.47
N SER A 57 -2.25 -14.92 25.82
CA SER A 57 -2.14 -15.68 24.58
C SER A 57 -2.47 -14.83 23.33
N THR A 58 -2.76 -13.54 23.51
CA THR A 58 -3.13 -12.65 22.40
C THR A 58 -2.07 -11.60 22.17
N ARG A 59 -1.62 -11.50 20.91
CA ARG A 59 -0.70 -10.45 20.46
C ARG A 59 -1.19 -9.84 19.16
N ALA A 60 -0.91 -8.54 18.97
CA ALA A 60 -1.35 -7.83 17.78
C ALA A 60 -0.39 -6.72 17.39
N ILE A 61 -0.31 -6.44 16.10
CA ILE A 61 0.42 -5.31 15.54
C ILE A 61 -0.47 -4.47 14.64
N ASN A 62 -0.27 -3.15 14.67
CA ASN A 62 -0.85 -2.21 13.71
C ASN A 62 0.16 -1.11 13.40
N VAL A 63 0.34 -0.81 12.12
CA VAL A 63 1.23 0.26 11.65
C VAL A 63 0.39 1.40 11.08
N PHE A 64 0.66 2.62 11.55
CA PHE A 64 -0.08 3.79 11.11
C PHE A 64 0.79 5.06 11.08
N LEU A 65 0.34 6.04 10.32
CA LEU A 65 0.88 7.40 10.30
C LEU A 65 0.00 8.31 11.14
N LYS A 66 0.60 9.02 12.08
CA LYS A 66 -0.03 10.06 12.89
C LYS A 66 0.19 11.41 12.22
N ARG A 67 -0.90 12.12 11.93
CA ARG A 67 -0.92 13.36 11.19
C ARG A 67 -1.41 14.50 12.08
N ASP A 68 -0.66 15.59 12.13
CA ASP A 68 -1.15 16.82 12.80
C ASP A 68 -2.24 17.47 11.94
N ILE A 69 -3.45 17.61 12.48
CA ILE A 69 -4.59 18.17 11.76
C ILE A 69 -4.34 19.64 11.41
N SER A 70 -3.56 20.39 12.23
CA SER A 70 -3.22 21.79 11.99
C SER A 70 -2.31 22.01 10.77
N GLU A 71 -1.59 20.99 10.33
CA GLU A 71 -0.73 21.05 9.13
C GLU A 71 -1.51 20.75 7.83
N CYS A 72 -2.79 20.37 7.93
CA CYS A 72 -3.67 20.28 6.77
C CYS A 72 -3.85 21.65 6.13
N ASP A 73 -3.53 21.81 4.84
CA ASP A 73 -3.62 23.08 4.13
C ASP A 73 -4.97 23.79 4.29
N LYS A 74 -6.05 23.02 4.37
CA LYS A 74 -7.42 23.47 4.55
C LYS A 74 -7.72 24.03 5.94
N LEU A 75 -6.95 23.60 6.95
CA LEU A 75 -7.12 24.00 8.35
C LEU A 75 -5.93 24.81 8.88
N LYS A 76 -4.95 25.09 8.02
CA LYS A 76 -3.76 25.86 8.35
C LYS A 76 -4.13 27.22 8.93
N ASN A 77 -3.50 27.58 10.07
CA ASN A 77 -3.77 28.78 10.85
C ASN A 77 -5.16 28.83 11.55
N LYS A 78 -6.02 27.80 11.42
CA LYS A 78 -7.29 27.73 12.14
C LYS A 78 -7.16 26.99 13.48
N LEU A 79 -6.05 26.25 13.66
CA LEU A 79 -5.80 25.40 14.82
C LEU A 79 -4.40 25.65 15.41
N LYS A 80 -4.28 25.45 16.73
CA LYS A 80 -2.96 25.38 17.37
C LYS A 80 -2.26 24.08 16.98
N ARG A 81 -0.98 24.17 16.63
CA ARG A 81 -0.15 23.01 16.28
C ARG A 81 -0.09 21.98 17.40
N GLN A 82 0.03 20.73 17.03
CA GLN A 82 0.21 19.59 17.93
C GLN A 82 -0.88 19.47 19.01
N THR A 83 -2.12 19.83 18.65
CA THR A 83 -3.26 19.74 19.58
C THR A 83 -4.12 18.54 19.28
N PHE A 84 -4.47 18.34 18.00
CA PHE A 84 -5.31 17.26 17.52
C PHE A 84 -4.65 16.54 16.36
N PHE A 85 -4.82 15.24 16.35
CA PHE A 85 -4.22 14.37 15.34
C PHE A 85 -5.28 13.45 14.74
N ASP A 86 -5.02 12.96 13.56
CA ASP A 86 -5.68 11.78 13.02
C ASP A 86 -4.65 10.74 12.59
N ILE A 87 -5.11 9.53 12.38
CA ILE A 87 -4.24 8.46 11.91
C ILE A 87 -4.75 7.85 10.60
N THR A 88 -3.81 7.35 9.82
CA THR A 88 -4.10 6.62 8.57
C THR A 88 -3.10 5.50 8.37
N SER A 89 -3.51 4.41 7.71
CA SER A 89 -2.54 3.49 7.13
C SER A 89 -1.74 4.18 6.03
N GLN A 90 -0.53 3.70 5.75
CA GLN A 90 0.28 4.14 4.61
C GLN A 90 -0.46 3.84 3.29
N TYR A 91 0.10 4.27 2.16
CA TYR A 91 -0.34 3.81 0.85
C TYR A 91 -0.17 2.28 0.76
N GLY A 92 -1.08 1.58 0.11
CA GLY A 92 -1.12 0.12 0.09
C GLY A 92 -2.09 -0.44 1.13
N TYR A 93 -1.60 -1.29 2.00
CA TYR A 93 -2.42 -2.07 2.92
C TYR A 93 -1.99 -1.91 4.37
N GLY A 94 -2.93 -2.19 5.32
CA GLY A 94 -2.70 -2.08 6.75
C GLY A 94 -3.83 -2.73 7.56
N GLY A 95 -4.08 -2.21 8.75
CA GLY A 95 -5.01 -2.77 9.74
C GLY A 95 -4.27 -3.64 10.74
N PHE A 96 -4.98 -4.22 11.70
CA PHE A 96 -4.37 -5.12 12.67
C PHE A 96 -4.03 -6.48 12.07
N ILE A 97 -2.87 -7.02 12.43
CA ILE A 97 -2.60 -8.46 12.41
C ILE A 97 -2.74 -8.93 13.85
N VAL A 98 -3.61 -9.88 14.11
CA VAL A 98 -3.92 -10.39 15.45
C VAL A 98 -3.70 -11.90 15.50
N GLU A 99 -2.99 -12.36 16.51
CA GLU A 99 -2.87 -13.75 16.87
C GLU A 99 -3.46 -13.95 18.27
N GLY A 100 -4.39 -14.89 18.42
CA GLY A 100 -5.17 -15.14 19.63
C GLY A 100 -6.63 -14.71 19.49
N GLU A 101 -7.39 -14.86 20.57
CA GLU A 101 -8.86 -14.76 20.53
C GLU A 101 -9.41 -13.45 21.15
N GLU A 102 -8.61 -12.74 21.97
CA GLU A 102 -9.04 -11.59 22.76
C GLU A 102 -9.04 -10.27 21.96
N ILE A 103 -9.63 -10.29 20.74
CA ILE A 103 -9.62 -9.14 19.82
C ILE A 103 -10.27 -7.91 20.43
N GLU A 104 -11.31 -8.08 21.27
CA GLU A 104 -11.96 -6.97 21.94
C GLU A 104 -11.02 -6.25 22.94
N LYS A 105 -10.15 -6.98 23.63
CA LYS A 105 -9.13 -6.38 24.50
C LYS A 105 -8.12 -5.56 23.68
N VAL A 106 -7.66 -6.10 22.53
CA VAL A 106 -6.79 -5.37 21.61
C VAL A 106 -7.46 -4.07 21.16
N ASN A 107 -8.72 -4.14 20.73
CA ASN A 107 -9.50 -2.98 20.29
C ASN A 107 -9.61 -1.92 21.40
N ASN A 108 -9.95 -2.33 22.62
CA ASN A 108 -10.13 -1.42 23.76
C ASN A 108 -8.81 -0.74 24.14
N SER A 109 -7.70 -1.49 24.22
CA SER A 109 -6.36 -0.95 24.49
C SER A 109 -5.91 0.04 23.41
N PHE A 110 -6.21 -0.25 22.14
CA PHE A 110 -5.91 0.67 21.05
C PHE A 110 -6.75 1.94 21.11
N ILE A 111 -8.06 1.83 21.34
CA ILE A 111 -8.96 2.99 21.49
C ILE A 111 -8.53 3.88 22.68
N GLU A 112 -8.15 3.28 23.80
CA GLU A 112 -7.62 4.02 24.96
C GLU A 112 -6.34 4.77 24.58
N CYS A 113 -5.37 4.09 23.94
CA CYS A 113 -4.16 4.69 23.43
C CYS A 113 -4.44 5.87 22.48
N MET A 114 -5.40 5.74 21.56
CA MET A 114 -5.78 6.80 20.64
C MET A 114 -6.36 8.02 21.36
N ASN A 115 -7.22 7.80 22.35
CA ASN A 115 -7.81 8.88 23.16
C ASN A 115 -6.75 9.61 23.98
N GLU A 116 -5.82 8.91 24.63
CA GLU A 116 -4.71 9.49 25.38
C GLU A 116 -3.78 10.34 24.50
N ASN A 117 -3.67 10.00 23.22
CA ASN A 117 -2.83 10.70 22.24
C ASN A 117 -3.57 11.78 21.43
N ASN A 118 -4.79 12.18 21.83
CA ASN A 118 -5.62 13.17 21.14
C ASN A 118 -5.86 12.83 19.65
N ILE A 119 -6.03 11.56 19.33
CA ILE A 119 -6.40 11.11 17.99
C ILE A 119 -7.91 11.28 17.81
N ILE A 120 -8.31 12.00 16.78
CA ILE A 120 -9.72 12.34 16.55
C ILE A 120 -10.39 11.31 15.64
N SER A 121 -9.66 10.82 14.64
CA SER A 121 -10.20 9.83 13.70
C SER A 121 -9.12 8.93 13.09
N GLU A 122 -9.55 7.79 12.58
CA GLU A 122 -8.73 6.81 11.90
C GLU A 122 -9.32 6.49 10.53
N PHE A 123 -8.44 6.43 9.52
CA PHE A 123 -8.72 5.86 8.21
C PHE A 123 -7.74 4.71 7.93
N VAL A 124 -8.27 3.52 7.70
CA VAL A 124 -7.45 2.34 7.42
C VAL A 124 -7.81 1.68 6.08
N ARG A 125 -6.80 1.25 5.34
CA ARG A 125 -6.91 0.41 4.16
C ARG A 125 -6.55 -1.01 4.58
N PHE A 126 -7.53 -1.92 4.61
CA PHE A 126 -7.27 -3.29 5.04
C PHE A 126 -6.47 -4.07 4.00
N GLY A 127 -5.60 -4.95 4.48
CA GLY A 127 -5.02 -6.00 3.65
C GLY A 127 -6.12 -6.83 2.98
N LEU A 128 -5.88 -7.34 1.79
CA LEU A 128 -6.91 -8.06 1.02
C LEU A 128 -7.41 -9.31 1.73
N GLU A 129 -6.52 -9.99 2.46
CA GLU A 129 -6.80 -11.20 3.24
C GLU A 129 -6.86 -10.94 4.75
N ASN A 130 -6.93 -9.67 5.16
CA ASN A 130 -6.97 -9.31 6.57
C ASN A 130 -8.34 -9.66 7.18
N GLU A 131 -8.38 -10.75 7.96
CA GLU A 131 -9.59 -11.23 8.63
C GLU A 131 -10.04 -10.34 9.77
N TYR A 132 -9.13 -9.58 10.38
CA TYR A 132 -9.45 -8.65 11.46
C TYR A 132 -10.53 -7.62 11.06
N LYS A 133 -10.67 -7.30 9.77
CA LYS A 133 -11.70 -6.36 9.31
C LYS A 133 -13.11 -6.70 9.83
N GLU A 134 -13.43 -8.00 9.97
CA GLU A 134 -14.74 -8.47 10.48
C GLU A 134 -14.94 -8.12 11.96
N LYS A 135 -13.89 -7.80 12.68
CA LYS A 135 -13.88 -7.43 14.11
C LYS A 135 -13.47 -5.97 14.35
N TYR A 136 -13.37 -5.20 13.27
CA TYR A 136 -12.98 -3.80 13.35
C TYR A 136 -14.00 -2.98 14.16
N TYR A 137 -13.51 -2.10 15.01
CA TYR A 137 -14.30 -1.28 15.94
C TYR A 137 -14.94 -0.02 15.31
N GLY A 138 -14.92 0.13 14.02
CA GLY A 138 -15.48 1.27 13.27
C GLY A 138 -16.39 0.85 12.12
N GLU A 139 -16.63 1.79 11.21
CA GLU A 139 -17.37 1.52 9.96
C GLU A 139 -16.46 0.89 8.94
N ILE A 140 -16.95 -0.15 8.26
CA ILE A 140 -16.25 -0.82 7.15
C ILE A 140 -17.00 -0.52 5.85
N LYS A 141 -16.24 -0.24 4.78
CA LYS A 141 -16.81 0.00 3.45
C LYS A 141 -15.99 -0.72 2.38
N ASN A 142 -16.67 -1.50 1.53
CA ASN A 142 -16.07 -1.97 0.28
C ASN A 142 -15.98 -0.78 -0.68
N VAL A 143 -14.79 -0.50 -1.20
CA VAL A 143 -14.58 0.69 -2.05
C VAL A 143 -14.17 0.35 -3.47
N LYS A 144 -13.59 -0.82 -3.73
CA LYS A 144 -13.23 -1.28 -5.07
C LYS A 144 -12.84 -2.76 -5.08
N PHE A 145 -12.49 -3.24 -6.27
CA PHE A 145 -11.99 -4.59 -6.47
C PHE A 145 -10.51 -4.58 -6.86
N ASN A 146 -9.80 -5.63 -6.48
CA ASN A 146 -8.43 -5.91 -6.86
C ASN A 146 -8.35 -7.20 -7.67
N VAL A 147 -7.36 -7.25 -8.55
CA VAL A 147 -6.96 -8.46 -9.25
C VAL A 147 -5.79 -9.07 -8.51
N VAL A 148 -5.96 -10.31 -8.08
CA VAL A 148 -4.92 -11.14 -7.48
C VAL A 148 -4.70 -12.32 -8.42
N ARG A 149 -3.47 -12.55 -8.82
CA ARG A 149 -3.10 -13.71 -9.63
C ARG A 149 -2.41 -14.75 -8.74
N ASN A 150 -2.97 -15.95 -8.66
CA ASN A 150 -2.27 -17.08 -8.07
C ASN A 150 -1.08 -17.47 -8.94
N ILE A 151 0.10 -17.59 -8.33
CA ILE A 151 1.32 -17.96 -9.03
C ILE A 151 1.35 -19.47 -9.18
N LEU A 152 1.40 -19.91 -10.41
CA LEU A 152 1.42 -21.31 -10.82
C LEU A 152 2.66 -21.53 -11.71
N GLU A 153 2.81 -22.74 -12.22
CA GLU A 153 3.83 -23.05 -13.20
C GLU A 153 3.71 -22.09 -14.40
N PRO A 154 4.85 -21.51 -14.90
CA PRO A 154 4.83 -20.44 -15.90
C PRO A 154 4.07 -20.77 -17.19
N GLU A 155 4.20 -22.00 -17.69
CA GLU A 155 3.49 -22.44 -18.90
C GLU A 155 1.98 -22.48 -18.67
N GLN A 156 1.53 -22.97 -17.52
CA GLN A 156 0.13 -22.97 -17.13
C GLN A 156 -0.42 -21.55 -17.05
N MET A 157 0.30 -20.63 -16.35
CA MET A 157 -0.12 -19.23 -16.28
C MET A 157 -0.23 -18.59 -17.66
N PHE A 158 0.73 -18.87 -18.55
CA PHE A 158 0.70 -18.32 -19.91
C PHE A 158 -0.55 -18.75 -20.68
N TYR A 159 -0.95 -20.02 -20.59
CA TYR A 159 -2.15 -20.50 -21.28
C TYR A 159 -3.46 -20.03 -20.65
N ASP A 160 -3.45 -19.73 -19.35
CA ASP A 160 -4.61 -19.15 -18.65
C ASP A 160 -4.91 -17.71 -19.07
N PHE A 161 -3.89 -16.93 -19.48
CA PHE A 161 -4.09 -15.53 -19.89
C PHE A 161 -5.06 -15.39 -21.05
N GLU A 162 -5.73 -14.24 -21.14
CA GLU A 162 -6.50 -13.92 -22.35
C GLU A 162 -5.62 -14.02 -23.60
N TYR A 163 -6.21 -14.40 -24.73
CA TYR A 163 -5.52 -14.52 -26.01
C TYR A 163 -4.70 -13.27 -26.38
N LYS A 164 -5.25 -12.08 -26.13
CA LYS A 164 -4.58 -10.80 -26.41
C LYS A 164 -3.28 -10.66 -25.64
N VAL A 165 -3.26 -11.05 -24.35
CA VAL A 165 -2.07 -11.01 -23.50
C VAL A 165 -0.99 -11.93 -24.06
N ARG A 166 -1.33 -13.20 -24.35
CA ARG A 166 -0.41 -14.17 -24.96
C ARG A 166 0.19 -13.67 -26.27
N LYS A 167 -0.66 -13.11 -27.14
CA LYS A 167 -0.23 -12.51 -28.42
C LYS A 167 0.76 -11.36 -28.20
N ASN A 168 0.52 -10.50 -27.21
CA ASN A 168 1.37 -9.36 -26.87
C ASN A 168 2.72 -9.81 -26.29
N ILE A 169 2.74 -10.78 -25.37
CA ILE A 169 3.98 -11.39 -24.84
C ILE A 169 4.80 -11.99 -25.98
N ASN A 170 4.18 -12.75 -26.89
CA ASN A 170 4.88 -13.33 -28.04
C ASN A 170 5.39 -12.25 -29.01
N LYS A 171 4.71 -11.11 -29.13
CA LYS A 171 5.20 -9.98 -29.91
C LYS A 171 6.43 -9.36 -29.27
N ALA A 172 6.44 -9.13 -27.96
CA ALA A 172 7.56 -8.60 -27.22
C ALA A 172 8.80 -9.52 -27.37
N LYS A 173 8.64 -10.84 -27.23
CA LYS A 173 9.71 -11.82 -27.46
C LYS A 173 10.28 -11.77 -28.87
N ARG A 174 9.43 -11.65 -29.91
CA ARG A 174 9.89 -11.50 -31.31
C ARG A 174 10.63 -10.18 -31.58
N ASN A 175 10.36 -9.13 -30.79
CA ASN A 175 11.11 -7.88 -30.84
C ASN A 175 12.38 -7.91 -29.98
N ASN A 176 12.78 -9.09 -29.48
CA ASN A 176 13.97 -9.29 -28.65
C ASN A 176 14.01 -8.44 -27.37
N LEU A 177 12.84 -8.14 -26.78
CA LEU A 177 12.80 -7.49 -25.48
C LEU A 177 13.43 -8.41 -24.43
N LYS A 178 14.21 -7.82 -23.52
CA LYS A 178 14.86 -8.51 -22.41
C LYS A 178 14.36 -7.91 -21.09
N VAL A 179 14.47 -8.67 -19.99
CA VAL A 179 14.23 -8.16 -18.65
C VAL A 179 15.52 -8.20 -17.84
N GLU A 180 15.84 -7.08 -17.19
CA GLU A 180 16.87 -6.97 -16.17
C GLU A 180 16.21 -6.78 -14.82
N ILE A 181 16.70 -7.50 -13.79
CA ILE A 181 16.19 -7.44 -12.42
C ILE A 181 17.23 -6.72 -11.56
N ASP A 182 16.82 -5.65 -10.91
CA ASP A 182 17.67 -4.84 -10.03
C ASP A 182 17.20 -4.91 -8.58
N TYR A 183 17.95 -5.61 -7.74
CA TYR A 183 17.71 -5.72 -6.30
C TYR A 183 18.39 -4.60 -5.48
N THR A 184 19.16 -3.74 -6.12
CA THR A 184 20.06 -2.80 -5.44
C THR A 184 19.65 -1.34 -5.60
N GLY A 185 18.74 -1.07 -6.55
CA GLY A 185 18.37 0.29 -6.92
C GLY A 185 19.42 1.01 -7.78
N LYS A 186 20.34 0.27 -8.41
CA LYS A 186 21.33 0.87 -9.33
C LYS A 186 20.66 1.55 -10.52
N THR A 187 19.52 1.04 -10.99
CA THR A 187 18.71 1.59 -12.08
C THR A 187 17.63 2.56 -11.62
N LEU A 188 17.69 3.05 -10.38
CA LEU A 188 16.67 3.93 -9.81
C LEU A 188 16.48 5.22 -10.62
N ASN A 189 17.53 5.77 -11.23
CA ASN A 189 17.38 6.98 -12.05
C ASN A 189 16.56 6.68 -13.31
N ASP A 190 16.88 5.60 -14.02
CA ASP A 190 16.16 5.18 -15.21
C ASP A 190 14.70 4.83 -14.89
N PHE A 191 14.49 4.16 -13.75
CA PHE A 191 13.14 3.90 -13.21
C PHE A 191 12.37 5.22 -13.05
N LEU A 192 12.96 6.23 -12.41
CA LEU A 192 12.31 7.52 -12.15
C LEU A 192 11.97 8.26 -13.45
N ASP A 193 12.85 8.23 -14.44
CA ASP A 193 12.61 8.87 -15.73
C ASP A 193 11.37 8.28 -16.42
N VAL A 194 11.27 6.95 -16.48
CA VAL A 194 10.10 6.24 -17.05
C VAL A 194 8.85 6.43 -16.21
N TYR A 195 8.98 6.41 -14.88
CA TYR A 195 7.87 6.57 -13.95
C TYR A 195 7.27 7.97 -14.05
N TYR A 196 8.08 9.03 -13.98
CA TYR A 196 7.59 10.41 -14.06
C TYR A 196 7.02 10.74 -15.43
N ASP A 197 7.64 10.28 -16.54
CA ASP A 197 7.03 10.39 -17.88
C ASP A 197 5.61 9.81 -17.90
N THR A 198 5.44 8.67 -17.24
CA THR A 198 4.13 8.01 -17.14
C THR A 198 3.14 8.81 -16.28
N MET A 199 3.59 9.40 -15.16
CA MET A 199 2.75 10.24 -14.30
C MET A 199 2.33 11.51 -15.03
N ASP A 200 3.26 12.20 -15.69
CA ASP A 200 3.01 13.41 -16.48
C ASP A 200 1.99 13.16 -17.59
N ARG A 201 2.19 12.10 -18.35
CA ARG A 201 1.30 11.72 -19.45
C ARG A 201 -0.13 11.39 -19.00
N ASN A 202 -0.28 10.83 -17.81
CA ASN A 202 -1.58 10.47 -17.25
C ASN A 202 -2.21 11.60 -16.43
N ASN A 203 -1.57 12.78 -16.32
CA ASN A 203 -1.98 13.88 -15.44
C ASN A 203 -2.26 13.38 -14.01
N ALA A 204 -1.34 12.57 -13.47
CA ALA A 204 -1.50 11.98 -12.15
C ALA A 204 -1.55 13.07 -11.05
N GLU A 205 -2.28 12.80 -9.98
CA GLU A 205 -2.31 13.66 -8.80
C GLU A 205 -0.92 13.76 -8.16
N LYS A 206 -0.64 14.90 -7.51
CA LYS A 206 0.69 15.20 -6.92
C LYS A 206 1.17 14.14 -5.92
N GLU A 207 0.26 13.50 -5.23
CA GLU A 207 0.52 12.45 -4.25
C GLU A 207 1.18 11.20 -4.85
N TYR A 208 1.13 11.05 -6.17
CA TYR A 208 1.81 9.95 -6.89
C TYR A 208 3.23 10.31 -7.35
N TYR A 209 3.70 11.54 -7.17
CA TYR A 209 5.07 11.95 -7.52
C TYR A 209 6.00 11.78 -6.33
N PHE A 210 6.21 10.53 -5.92
CA PHE A 210 7.13 10.22 -4.83
C PHE A 210 8.55 10.65 -5.14
N SER A 211 9.23 11.24 -4.14
CA SER A 211 10.59 11.74 -4.29
C SER A 211 11.61 10.61 -4.48
N LYS A 212 12.76 10.93 -5.08
CA LYS A 212 13.89 9.99 -5.18
C LYS A 212 14.31 9.47 -3.80
N ASN A 213 14.19 10.29 -2.75
CA ASN A 213 14.53 9.89 -1.39
C ASN A 213 13.56 8.83 -0.83
N PHE A 214 12.27 8.93 -1.17
CA PHE A 214 11.29 7.89 -0.87
C PHE A 214 11.73 6.52 -1.40
N PHE A 215 12.08 6.43 -2.68
CA PHE A 215 12.54 5.18 -3.27
C PHE A 215 13.85 4.67 -2.67
N LYS A 216 14.81 5.56 -2.39
CA LYS A 216 16.04 5.16 -1.69
C LYS A 216 15.75 4.55 -0.32
N THR A 217 14.80 5.11 0.42
CA THR A 217 14.39 4.57 1.73
C THR A 217 13.70 3.22 1.57
N LEU A 218 12.90 3.00 0.51
CA LEU A 218 12.33 1.68 0.23
C LEU A 218 13.43 0.63 -0.01
N PHE A 219 14.52 0.98 -0.70
CA PHE A 219 15.64 0.06 -0.92
C PHE A 219 16.41 -0.29 0.35
N GLU A 220 16.19 0.40 1.49
CA GLU A 220 16.68 -0.05 2.79
C GLU A 220 16.04 -1.39 3.23
N MET A 221 14.89 -1.78 2.65
CA MET A 221 14.25 -3.10 2.87
C MET A 221 15.00 -4.25 2.19
N SER A 222 15.93 -3.99 1.29
CA SER A 222 16.80 -4.89 0.51
C SER A 222 16.17 -6.21 0.03
N GLU A 223 15.61 -7.03 0.92
CA GLU A 223 15.02 -8.35 0.65
C GLU A 223 13.52 -8.31 0.31
N ASN A 224 12.92 -7.11 0.24
CA ASN A 224 11.48 -6.94 0.06
C ASN A 224 11.13 -5.96 -1.07
N VAL A 225 12.11 -5.50 -1.84
CA VAL A 225 11.94 -4.56 -2.95
C VAL A 225 12.84 -4.93 -4.12
N VAL A 226 12.32 -4.79 -5.33
CA VAL A 226 13.05 -5.08 -6.56
C VAL A 226 12.50 -4.25 -7.72
N ILE A 227 13.36 -3.81 -8.65
CA ILE A 227 12.95 -3.18 -9.90
C ILE A 227 13.12 -4.20 -11.04
N PHE A 228 12.10 -4.30 -11.87
CA PHE A 228 12.14 -5.01 -13.15
C PHE A 228 12.18 -4.00 -14.28
N ASN A 229 13.15 -4.11 -15.16
CA ASN A 229 13.34 -3.24 -16.32
C ASN A 229 13.21 -4.04 -17.61
N VAL A 230 12.36 -3.58 -18.53
CA VAL A 230 12.33 -4.11 -19.90
C VAL A 230 13.27 -3.30 -20.76
N LEU A 231 14.19 -3.97 -21.42
CA LEU A 231 15.18 -3.39 -22.31
C LEU A 231 14.83 -3.67 -23.78
N TYR A 232 15.02 -2.64 -24.60
CA TYR A 232 15.04 -2.70 -26.05
C TYR A 232 16.28 -1.97 -26.56
N GLU A 233 17.17 -2.64 -27.31
CA GLU A 233 18.43 -2.07 -27.80
C GLU A 233 19.22 -1.36 -26.67
N GLU A 234 19.37 -2.03 -25.53
CA GLU A 234 20.05 -1.56 -24.30
C GLU A 234 19.38 -0.38 -23.57
N ASN A 235 18.26 0.15 -24.06
CA ASN A 235 17.51 1.20 -23.41
C ASN A 235 16.38 0.62 -22.53
N ILE A 236 16.21 1.15 -21.31
CA ILE A 236 15.07 0.83 -20.45
C ILE A 236 13.83 1.54 -20.98
N ILE A 237 12.85 0.77 -21.44
CA ILE A 237 11.62 1.27 -22.08
C ILE A 237 10.36 1.09 -21.22
N SER A 238 10.44 0.21 -20.24
CA SER A 238 9.36 -0.04 -19.29
C SER A 238 9.96 -0.54 -17.98
N THR A 239 9.36 -0.16 -16.86
CA THR A 239 9.89 -0.51 -15.55
C THR A 239 8.77 -0.73 -14.55
N GLU A 240 9.03 -1.55 -13.54
CA GLU A 240 8.14 -1.77 -12.41
C GLU A 240 8.90 -2.04 -11.12
N LEU A 241 8.58 -1.29 -10.08
CA LEU A 241 9.01 -1.58 -8.72
C LEU A 241 8.00 -2.53 -8.09
N VAL A 242 8.50 -3.66 -7.64
CA VAL A 242 7.74 -4.72 -6.99
C VAL A 242 8.14 -4.78 -5.52
N LEU A 243 7.15 -4.72 -4.64
CA LEU A 243 7.31 -5.06 -3.23
C LEU A 243 6.96 -6.52 -3.03
N TYR A 244 7.62 -7.22 -2.11
CA TYR A 244 7.32 -8.63 -1.87
C TYR A 244 7.68 -9.09 -0.46
N ASP A 245 6.99 -10.11 -0.01
CA ASP A 245 7.30 -10.90 1.18
C ASP A 245 7.39 -12.39 0.81
N LYS A 246 7.34 -13.28 1.78
CA LYS A 246 7.42 -14.74 1.53
C LYS A 246 6.23 -15.30 0.75
N ASN A 247 5.04 -14.66 0.85
CA ASN A 247 3.79 -15.18 0.31
C ASN A 247 3.30 -14.41 -0.92
N ASN A 248 3.54 -13.08 -0.93
CA ASN A 248 2.94 -12.14 -1.87
C ASN A 248 3.97 -11.29 -2.58
N CYS A 249 3.69 -10.89 -3.82
CA CYS A 249 4.35 -9.77 -4.46
C CYS A 249 3.30 -8.77 -4.99
N TYR A 250 3.68 -7.52 -5.06
CA TYR A 250 2.79 -6.39 -5.34
C TYR A 250 3.30 -5.60 -6.52
N SER A 251 2.47 -5.43 -7.56
CA SER A 251 2.66 -4.45 -8.62
C SER A 251 2.52 -3.05 -8.01
N PHE A 252 3.63 -2.46 -7.57
CA PHE A 252 3.57 -1.27 -6.73
C PHE A 252 3.55 0.02 -7.56
N LEU A 253 4.62 0.35 -8.25
CA LEU A 253 4.76 1.55 -9.07
C LEU A 253 5.55 1.21 -10.34
N GLY A 254 5.25 1.89 -11.45
CA GLY A 254 5.98 1.66 -12.68
C GLY A 254 5.47 2.50 -13.84
N GLY A 255 6.06 2.28 -14.99
CA GLY A 255 5.71 3.02 -16.18
C GLY A 255 6.24 2.38 -17.47
N THR A 256 5.83 2.96 -18.59
CA THR A 256 6.29 2.58 -19.93
C THR A 256 6.35 3.81 -20.81
N LEU A 257 7.44 3.99 -21.52
CA LEU A 257 7.60 5.07 -22.50
C LEU A 257 6.64 4.85 -23.69
N LYS A 258 5.89 5.90 -24.04
CA LYS A 258 4.78 5.83 -24.99
C LYS A 258 5.21 5.37 -26.38
N GLU A 259 6.36 5.80 -26.84
CA GLU A 259 6.93 5.46 -28.17
C GLU A 259 7.17 3.97 -28.34
N TYR A 260 7.34 3.23 -27.23
CA TYR A 260 7.57 1.77 -27.24
C TYR A 260 6.31 0.92 -27.01
N TYR A 261 5.13 1.50 -26.88
CA TYR A 261 3.87 0.76 -26.67
C TYR A 261 3.60 -0.29 -27.75
N SER A 262 4.05 -0.01 -29.00
CA SER A 262 3.91 -0.93 -30.11
C SER A 262 4.65 -2.25 -29.90
N LEU A 263 5.73 -2.26 -29.10
CA LEU A 263 6.53 -3.45 -28.79
C LEU A 263 5.91 -4.34 -27.71
N ARG A 264 4.90 -3.83 -26.98
CA ARG A 264 4.16 -4.55 -25.93
C ARG A 264 4.99 -4.92 -24.69
N PRO A 265 5.79 -4.02 -24.14
CA PRO A 265 6.63 -4.33 -22.98
C PRO A 265 5.84 -4.64 -21.71
N ASN A 266 4.65 -4.03 -21.48
CA ASN A 266 3.87 -4.20 -20.24
C ASN A 266 3.42 -5.63 -19.99
N GLU A 267 2.83 -6.28 -20.98
CA GLU A 267 2.36 -7.65 -20.83
C GLU A 267 3.55 -8.62 -20.66
N PHE A 268 4.65 -8.34 -21.33
CA PHE A 268 5.88 -9.11 -21.19
C PHE A 268 6.46 -8.94 -19.77
N LEU A 269 6.56 -7.70 -19.28
CA LEU A 269 7.06 -7.38 -17.95
C LEU A 269 6.26 -8.12 -16.85
N LYS A 270 4.93 -8.05 -16.89
CA LYS A 270 4.07 -8.75 -15.93
C LYS A 270 4.29 -10.25 -15.92
N PHE A 271 4.45 -10.85 -17.09
CA PHE A 271 4.72 -12.28 -17.18
C PHE A 271 6.11 -12.66 -16.63
N GLU A 272 7.14 -11.86 -16.89
CA GLU A 272 8.48 -12.11 -16.34
C GLU A 272 8.50 -11.93 -14.81
N ILE A 273 7.75 -10.97 -14.26
CA ILE A 273 7.56 -10.85 -12.79
C ILE A 273 6.89 -12.12 -12.22
N MET A 274 5.85 -12.65 -12.87
CA MET A 274 5.18 -13.87 -12.44
C MET A 274 6.10 -15.10 -12.48
N LYS A 275 6.95 -15.21 -13.48
CA LYS A 275 7.96 -16.27 -13.55
C LYS A 275 8.96 -16.18 -12.40
N TRP A 276 9.47 -14.98 -12.15
CA TRP A 276 10.34 -14.71 -11.00
C TRP A 276 9.66 -15.04 -9.67
N ALA A 277 8.39 -14.67 -9.51
CA ALA A 277 7.62 -14.98 -8.31
C ALA A 277 7.50 -16.51 -8.10
N TYR A 278 7.27 -17.27 -9.17
CA TYR A 278 7.26 -18.73 -9.14
C TYR A 278 8.62 -19.30 -8.68
N GLU A 279 9.72 -18.82 -9.23
CA GLU A 279 11.09 -19.23 -8.85
C GLU A 279 11.41 -18.89 -7.38
N LYS A 280 10.78 -17.84 -6.84
CA LYS A 280 10.91 -17.42 -5.43
C LYS A 280 9.93 -18.15 -4.49
N ASN A 281 9.08 -19.04 -4.98
CA ASN A 281 8.00 -19.70 -4.24
C ASN A 281 6.98 -18.71 -3.63
N ILE A 282 6.80 -17.56 -4.25
CA ILE A 282 5.76 -16.60 -3.89
C ILE A 282 4.43 -17.13 -4.44
N SER A 283 3.38 -17.08 -3.62
CA SER A 283 2.09 -17.70 -3.95
C SER A 283 1.17 -16.80 -4.76
N LYS A 284 1.27 -15.47 -4.59
CA LYS A 284 0.33 -14.51 -5.17
C LYS A 284 1.02 -13.28 -5.75
N PHE A 285 0.52 -12.81 -6.89
CA PHE A 285 0.86 -11.50 -7.43
C PHE A 285 -0.36 -10.58 -7.38
N ILE A 286 -0.29 -9.57 -6.52
CA ILE A 286 -1.33 -8.56 -6.36
C ILE A 286 -1.14 -7.49 -7.43
N LEU A 287 -1.95 -7.54 -8.47
CA LEU A 287 -1.94 -6.56 -9.56
C LEU A 287 -2.63 -5.25 -9.17
N GLY A 288 -3.46 -5.29 -8.12
CA GLY A 288 -4.22 -4.14 -7.62
C GLY A 288 -5.52 -3.87 -8.38
N GLY A 289 -6.16 -2.76 -8.05
CA GLY A 289 -7.46 -2.37 -8.61
C GLY A 289 -7.38 -1.49 -9.85
N GLY A 290 -8.55 -1.01 -10.29
CA GLY A 290 -8.72 0.01 -11.32
C GLY A 290 -8.55 1.44 -10.76
N TYR A 291 -8.73 2.42 -11.65
CA TYR A 291 -8.81 3.82 -11.27
C TYR A 291 -10.15 4.14 -10.59
N THR A 292 -11.23 3.59 -11.11
CA THR A 292 -12.60 3.76 -10.60
C THR A 292 -13.10 2.48 -9.92
N ASN A 293 -14.30 2.56 -9.32
CA ASN A 293 -15.01 1.40 -8.73
C ASN A 293 -15.80 0.59 -9.76
N SER A 294 -15.80 1.00 -11.03
CA SER A 294 -16.53 0.32 -12.09
C SER A 294 -15.85 -0.97 -12.50
N LEU A 295 -16.62 -2.02 -12.70
CA LEU A 295 -16.13 -3.27 -13.32
C LEU A 295 -15.69 -3.06 -14.78
N ASP A 296 -16.18 -1.99 -15.43
CA ASP A 296 -15.80 -1.58 -16.79
C ASP A 296 -14.53 -0.71 -16.84
N ASP A 297 -13.89 -0.46 -15.68
CA ASP A 297 -12.62 0.27 -15.63
C ASP A 297 -11.55 -0.38 -16.52
N GLY A 298 -10.95 0.43 -17.39
CA GLY A 298 -9.99 -0.06 -18.38
C GLY A 298 -8.73 -0.68 -17.76
N ILE A 299 -8.27 -0.13 -16.60
CA ILE A 299 -7.10 -0.65 -15.88
C ILE A 299 -7.47 -1.96 -15.19
N LEU A 300 -8.64 -2.03 -14.57
CA LEU A 300 -9.12 -3.26 -13.92
C LEU A 300 -9.25 -4.39 -14.96
N ARG A 301 -9.85 -4.13 -16.12
CA ARG A 301 -9.97 -5.11 -17.22
C ARG A 301 -8.62 -5.53 -17.76
N TYR A 302 -7.68 -4.60 -17.92
CA TYR A 302 -6.30 -4.93 -18.30
C TYR A 302 -5.67 -5.89 -17.31
N LYS A 303 -5.73 -5.60 -16.01
CA LYS A 303 -5.19 -6.48 -14.96
C LYS A 303 -5.90 -7.83 -14.93
N LYS A 304 -7.22 -7.83 -15.06
CA LYS A 304 -8.05 -9.05 -15.10
C LYS A 304 -7.69 -9.98 -16.25
N SER A 305 -7.18 -9.45 -17.38
CA SER A 305 -6.75 -10.26 -18.52
C SER A 305 -5.58 -11.22 -18.24
N PHE A 306 -4.83 -11.00 -17.14
CA PHE A 306 -3.82 -11.92 -16.63
C PHE A 306 -4.36 -12.98 -15.67
N SER A 307 -5.60 -12.83 -15.24
CA SER A 307 -6.26 -13.69 -14.26
C SER A 307 -7.74 -13.85 -14.61
N PRO A 308 -8.09 -14.27 -15.85
CA PRO A 308 -9.48 -14.23 -16.33
C PRO A 308 -10.40 -15.15 -15.53
N ASN A 309 -9.87 -16.26 -15.01
CA ASN A 309 -10.64 -17.29 -14.31
C ASN A 309 -10.72 -17.08 -12.79
N ASP A 310 -9.84 -16.26 -12.20
CA ASP A 310 -9.85 -15.99 -10.77
C ASP A 310 -10.94 -14.94 -10.44
N GLU A 311 -11.49 -14.99 -9.24
CA GLU A 311 -12.45 -13.97 -8.78
C GLU A 311 -11.75 -12.65 -8.45
N LEU A 312 -12.51 -11.56 -8.53
CA LEU A 312 -12.05 -10.26 -8.06
C LEU A 312 -12.11 -10.23 -6.53
N VAL A 313 -11.05 -9.72 -5.91
CA VAL A 313 -10.95 -9.61 -4.46
C VAL A 313 -11.45 -8.23 -4.01
N SER A 314 -12.42 -8.20 -3.12
CA SER A 314 -12.95 -6.97 -2.54
C SER A 314 -11.90 -6.23 -1.70
N PHE A 315 -11.83 -4.92 -1.88
CA PHE A 315 -10.95 -4.05 -1.10
C PHE A 315 -11.78 -3.19 -0.14
N TYR A 316 -11.46 -3.32 1.13
CA TYR A 316 -12.18 -2.66 2.22
C TYR A 316 -11.36 -1.54 2.85
N ILE A 317 -12.05 -0.50 3.27
CA ILE A 317 -11.52 0.54 4.15
C ILE A 317 -12.28 0.56 5.46
N GLY A 318 -11.61 1.00 6.52
CA GLY A 318 -12.20 1.26 7.82
C GLY A 318 -12.16 2.75 8.15
N LYS A 319 -13.19 3.20 8.86
CA LYS A 319 -13.34 4.57 9.35
C LYS A 319 -13.74 4.56 10.82
N LYS A 320 -13.06 5.32 11.65
CA LYS A 320 -13.42 5.50 13.05
C LYS A 320 -13.31 6.96 13.46
N VAL A 321 -14.29 7.46 14.16
CA VAL A 321 -14.21 8.71 14.90
C VAL A 321 -14.07 8.36 16.38
N PHE A 322 -12.96 8.75 17.01
CA PHE A 322 -12.71 8.52 18.44
C PHE A 322 -13.33 9.62 19.29
N ASN A 323 -13.26 10.88 18.83
CA ASN A 323 -13.84 12.04 19.52
C ASN A 323 -14.81 12.78 18.61
N LYS A 324 -16.10 12.50 18.78
CA LYS A 324 -17.18 13.02 17.92
C LYS A 324 -17.31 14.54 18.02
N ASP A 325 -17.28 15.09 19.25
CA ASP A 325 -17.47 16.53 19.48
C ASP A 325 -16.36 17.36 18.81
N THR A 326 -15.10 16.89 18.94
CA THR A 326 -13.97 17.54 18.28
C THR A 326 -14.02 17.35 16.77
N TYR A 327 -14.40 16.17 16.29
CA TYR A 327 -14.56 15.91 14.86
C TYR A 327 -15.57 16.86 14.20
N GLU A 328 -16.74 17.04 14.83
CA GLU A 328 -17.78 17.95 14.33
C GLU A 328 -17.31 19.42 14.34
N LYS A 329 -16.61 19.86 15.39
CA LYS A 329 -15.99 21.19 15.44
C LYS A 329 -14.97 21.40 14.30
N LEU A 330 -14.16 20.41 14.00
CA LEU A 330 -13.19 20.48 12.89
C LEU A 330 -13.89 20.58 11.53
N VAL A 331 -14.98 19.86 11.32
CA VAL A 331 -15.81 19.98 10.11
C VAL A 331 -16.48 21.36 10.03
N GLU A 332 -16.99 21.89 11.14
CA GLU A 332 -17.60 23.23 11.20
C GLU A 332 -16.61 24.35 10.85
N LEU A 333 -15.31 24.21 11.15
CA LEU A 333 -14.27 25.15 10.70
C LEU A 333 -14.14 25.25 9.18
N ARG A 334 -14.72 24.30 8.44
CA ARG A 334 -14.79 24.23 6.98
C ARG A 334 -16.16 24.63 6.42
N LYS A 335 -17.03 25.20 7.27
CA LYS A 335 -18.38 25.67 6.88
C LYS A 335 -18.30 26.68 5.72
N GLY A 336 -19.13 26.47 4.72
CA GLY A 336 -19.18 27.30 3.51
C GLY A 336 -18.26 26.82 2.38
N GLU A 337 -17.43 25.80 2.61
CA GLU A 337 -16.67 25.11 1.57
C GLU A 337 -17.47 23.93 1.04
N ASN A 338 -17.31 23.59 -0.25
CA ASN A 338 -17.95 22.42 -0.84
C ASN A 338 -17.13 21.17 -0.49
N LEU A 339 -17.48 20.48 0.58
CA LEU A 339 -16.79 19.27 1.04
C LEU A 339 -17.35 18.03 0.33
N ASP A 340 -16.47 17.17 -0.17
CA ASP A 340 -16.89 15.84 -0.64
C ASP A 340 -17.41 15.02 0.57
N GLU A 341 -18.68 14.68 0.56
CA GLU A 341 -19.32 13.89 1.61
C GLU A 341 -18.81 12.46 1.71
N ASN A 342 -18.20 11.94 0.65
CA ASN A 342 -17.60 10.60 0.60
C ASN A 342 -16.17 10.58 1.13
N PHE A 343 -15.51 11.75 1.22
CA PHE A 343 -14.15 11.84 1.73
C PHE A 343 -14.11 11.68 3.25
N PHE A 344 -13.11 10.97 3.74
CA PHE A 344 -12.92 10.78 5.18
C PHE A 344 -11.45 10.96 5.57
N PRO A 345 -11.17 11.69 6.66
CA PRO A 345 -12.10 12.47 7.47
C PRO A 345 -12.56 13.75 6.73
N ARG A 346 -13.83 14.16 6.92
CA ARG A 346 -14.46 15.27 6.17
C ARG A 346 -13.76 16.61 6.32
N TYR A 347 -13.11 16.87 7.43
CA TYR A 347 -12.36 18.13 7.63
C TYR A 347 -11.08 18.20 6.76
N ARG A 348 -10.65 17.12 6.10
CA ARG A 348 -9.56 17.09 5.13
C ARG A 348 -10.03 17.12 3.67
N ALA A 349 -11.33 17.01 3.43
CA ALA A 349 -11.92 16.96 2.09
C ALA A 349 -11.58 18.20 1.23
#